data_5ae741735e689ff23db3571fb1181339
#
_entry.id   5ae741735e689ff23db3571fb1181339
#
_cell.length_a   1.000
_cell.length_b   1.000
_cell.length_c   1.000
_cell.angle_alpha   90.00
_cell.angle_beta   90.00
_cell.angle_gamma   90.00
#
_symmetry.space_group_name_H-M   'P 1'
#
loop_
_entity.id
_entity.type
_entity.pdbx_description
1 polymer ?
#
loop_
_entity_poly.entity_id
_entity_poly.type
_entity_poly.pdbx_seq_one_letter_code
_entity_poly.pdbx_strand_id
1 'polypeptide(L)'
;MSRFFYQHNLRSQELVRKRLELIAQAVTLTTEEARVSVAVLQLGQLVEQLAVFQKHVARMDAEIKRAFAAHPEAHLFRDLPGAGPQLAPRLCAAFGTDRTAYADPASLQKYAGLAPVREKSGSQLWTHWRWNAPSFLRQSFVEWAGQTVRYSDWARLYYQRMSKKGKKHAVIVRALAFKWIRILWKCWQARRPYDESRYLNQLIHRKSPNAVLPP
;
A
#
# COMPACT_ATOMS: atom_id res chain seq x y z
N MET A 1 31.58 -3.81 -15.17
CA MET A 1 30.11 -3.64 -15.12
C MET A 1 29.42 -4.50 -14.05
N SER A 2 29.71 -5.78 -13.90
CA SER A 2 29.08 -6.62 -12.83
C SER A 2 29.23 -6.02 -11.43
N ARG A 3 30.43 -5.53 -11.06
CA ARG A 3 30.70 -4.87 -9.78
C ARG A 3 29.78 -3.67 -9.52
N PHE A 4 29.48 -2.88 -10.55
CA PHE A 4 28.53 -1.75 -10.48
C PHE A 4 27.13 -2.21 -10.06
N PHE A 5 26.59 -3.26 -10.68
CA PHE A 5 25.28 -3.78 -10.32
C PHE A 5 25.20 -4.28 -8.89
N TYR A 6 26.25 -4.93 -8.38
CA TYR A 6 26.31 -5.39 -6.98
C TYR A 6 26.38 -4.23 -6.00
N GLN A 7 27.13 -3.17 -6.31
CA GLN A 7 27.21 -1.96 -5.49
C GLN A 7 25.86 -1.23 -5.39
N HIS A 8 24.99 -1.37 -6.41
CA HIS A 8 23.65 -0.79 -6.45
C HIS A 8 22.54 -1.77 -6.11
N ASN A 9 22.82 -2.73 -5.22
CA ASN A 9 21.85 -3.69 -4.65
C ASN A 9 21.20 -4.67 -5.63
N LEU A 10 21.67 -4.80 -6.84
CA LEU A 10 21.23 -5.85 -7.76
C LEU A 10 22.04 -7.13 -7.49
N ARG A 11 21.56 -7.98 -6.55
CA ARG A 11 22.29 -9.18 -6.07
C ARG A 11 22.02 -10.45 -6.87
N SER A 12 20.99 -10.48 -7.70
CA SER A 12 20.68 -11.65 -8.54
C SER A 12 21.66 -11.73 -9.69
N GLN A 13 22.49 -12.77 -9.69
CA GLN A 13 23.47 -13.04 -10.76
C GLN A 13 22.80 -13.21 -12.12
N GLU A 14 21.65 -13.87 -12.16
CA GLU A 14 20.87 -14.08 -13.38
C GLU A 14 20.37 -12.75 -13.97
N LEU A 15 19.84 -11.86 -13.14
CA LEU A 15 19.39 -10.54 -13.59
C LEU A 15 20.56 -9.67 -14.05
N VAL A 16 21.71 -9.75 -13.39
CA VAL A 16 22.93 -9.03 -13.81
C VAL A 16 23.37 -9.52 -15.18
N ARG A 17 23.46 -10.85 -15.37
CA ARG A 17 23.83 -11.46 -16.66
C ARG A 17 22.86 -11.03 -17.76
N LYS A 18 21.55 -11.17 -17.56
CA LYS A 18 20.54 -10.76 -18.52
C LYS A 18 20.65 -9.27 -18.91
N ARG A 19 20.92 -8.39 -17.97
CA ARG A 19 21.12 -6.96 -18.26
C ARG A 19 22.40 -6.70 -19.04
N LEU A 20 23.48 -7.40 -18.73
CA LEU A 20 24.74 -7.29 -19.48
C LEU A 20 24.58 -7.79 -20.93
N GLU A 21 23.85 -8.89 -21.13
CA GLU A 21 23.52 -9.39 -22.47
C GLU A 21 22.69 -8.38 -23.28
N LEU A 22 21.65 -7.78 -22.64
CA LEU A 22 20.84 -6.74 -23.27
C LEU A 22 21.67 -5.50 -23.64
N ILE A 23 22.60 -5.07 -22.79
CA ILE A 23 23.50 -3.94 -23.05
C ILE A 23 24.46 -4.28 -24.22
N ALA A 24 24.98 -5.51 -24.24
CA ALA A 24 25.88 -5.95 -25.32
C ALA A 24 25.19 -6.04 -26.69
N GLN A 25 23.89 -6.34 -26.70
CA GLN A 25 23.06 -6.42 -27.90
C GLN A 25 22.40 -5.08 -28.28
N ALA A 26 22.58 -4.04 -27.46
CA ALA A 26 21.97 -2.74 -27.71
C ALA A 26 22.50 -2.11 -29.00
N VAL A 27 21.58 -1.71 -29.86
CA VAL A 27 21.88 -0.96 -31.09
C VAL A 27 21.78 0.52 -30.77
N THR A 28 22.76 1.31 -31.21
CA THR A 28 22.76 2.76 -31.04
C THR A 28 21.63 3.38 -31.88
N LEU A 29 20.82 4.22 -31.25
CA LEU A 29 19.73 4.93 -31.92
C LEU A 29 20.25 5.91 -32.99
N THR A 30 21.42 6.48 -32.73
CA THR A 30 22.09 7.43 -33.63
C THR A 30 23.61 7.39 -33.45
N THR A 31 24.36 7.66 -34.50
CA THR A 31 25.81 7.83 -34.46
C THR A 31 26.21 9.30 -34.55
N GLU A 32 25.24 10.22 -34.57
CA GLU A 32 25.48 11.67 -34.62
C GLU A 32 26.11 12.13 -33.30
N GLU A 33 27.36 12.51 -33.34
CA GLU A 33 28.19 12.85 -32.18
C GLU A 33 27.58 13.99 -31.33
N ALA A 34 26.99 15.00 -31.96
CA ALA A 34 26.35 16.09 -31.26
C ALA A 34 25.15 15.63 -30.38
N ARG A 35 24.35 14.72 -30.92
CA ARG A 35 23.22 14.17 -30.16
C ARG A 35 23.67 13.25 -29.03
N VAL A 36 24.68 12.42 -29.31
CA VAL A 36 25.22 11.49 -28.27
C VAL A 36 25.84 12.28 -27.13
N SER A 37 26.63 13.32 -27.41
CA SER A 37 27.28 14.14 -26.37
C SER A 37 26.25 14.83 -25.46
N VAL A 38 25.21 15.45 -26.06
CA VAL A 38 24.12 16.07 -25.27
C VAL A 38 23.37 15.05 -24.45
N ALA A 39 23.05 13.88 -24.99
CA ALA A 39 22.37 12.84 -24.28
C ALA A 39 23.20 12.29 -23.09
N VAL A 40 24.51 12.16 -23.25
CA VAL A 40 25.43 11.76 -22.15
C VAL A 40 25.44 12.80 -21.04
N LEU A 41 25.51 14.10 -21.37
CA LEU A 41 25.44 15.18 -20.40
C LEU A 41 24.09 15.16 -19.64
N GLN A 42 22.97 15.03 -20.34
CA GLN A 42 21.65 14.94 -19.73
C GLN A 42 21.53 13.73 -18.80
N LEU A 43 22.04 12.57 -19.24
CA LEU A 43 22.04 11.36 -18.41
C LEU A 43 22.85 11.55 -17.13
N GLY A 44 24.03 12.17 -17.23
CA GLY A 44 24.86 12.51 -16.06
C GLY A 44 24.10 13.37 -15.05
N GLN A 45 23.47 14.44 -15.52
CA GLN A 45 22.66 15.33 -14.67
C GLN A 45 21.48 14.60 -14.00
N LEU A 46 20.77 13.75 -14.76
CA LEU A 46 19.65 12.97 -14.19
C LEU A 46 20.13 11.99 -13.11
N VAL A 47 21.27 11.34 -13.32
CA VAL A 47 21.86 10.42 -12.32
C VAL A 47 22.24 11.18 -11.05
N GLU A 48 22.85 12.35 -11.15
CA GLU A 48 23.19 13.19 -9.99
C GLU A 48 21.92 13.64 -9.25
N GLN A 49 20.89 14.10 -9.95
CA GLN A 49 19.61 14.46 -9.36
C GLN A 49 18.97 13.27 -8.61
N LEU A 50 18.97 12.09 -9.22
CA LEU A 50 18.45 10.88 -8.58
C LEU A 50 19.22 10.54 -7.29
N ALA A 51 20.54 10.67 -7.29
CA ALA A 51 21.36 10.44 -6.09
C ALA A 51 21.00 11.41 -4.96
N VAL A 52 20.79 12.69 -5.29
CA VAL A 52 20.33 13.69 -4.32
C VAL A 52 18.95 13.35 -3.76
N PHE A 53 17.99 13.01 -4.64
CA PHE A 53 16.65 12.61 -4.21
C PHE A 53 16.66 11.37 -3.32
N GLN A 54 17.44 10.34 -3.64
CA GLN A 54 17.58 9.14 -2.81
C GLN A 54 18.08 9.49 -1.40
N LYS A 55 19.07 10.38 -1.30
CA LYS A 55 19.57 10.86 0.01
C LYS A 55 18.46 11.58 0.80
N HIS A 56 17.69 12.44 0.14
CA HIS A 56 16.59 13.16 0.80
C HIS A 56 15.47 12.21 1.24
N VAL A 57 15.09 11.24 0.41
CA VAL A 57 14.07 10.22 0.76
C VAL A 57 14.54 9.42 1.98
N ALA A 58 15.80 8.95 2.00
CA ALA A 58 16.32 8.21 3.14
C ALA A 58 16.31 9.03 4.45
N ARG A 59 16.60 10.34 4.35
CA ARG A 59 16.54 11.26 5.51
C ARG A 59 15.09 11.44 5.98
N MET A 60 14.14 11.64 5.06
CA MET A 60 12.71 11.76 5.39
C MET A 60 12.18 10.48 6.05
N ASP A 61 12.54 9.30 5.52
CA ASP A 61 12.15 8.01 6.09
C ASP A 61 12.67 7.84 7.52
N ALA A 62 13.90 8.27 7.79
CA ALA A 62 14.48 8.24 9.14
C ALA A 62 13.70 9.16 10.11
N GLU A 63 13.35 10.37 9.68
CA GLU A 63 12.54 11.31 10.48
C GLU A 63 11.13 10.80 10.72
N ILE A 64 10.46 10.25 9.69
CA ILE A 64 9.13 9.64 9.84
C ILE A 64 9.18 8.49 10.84
N LYS A 65 10.19 7.62 10.74
CA LYS A 65 10.38 6.52 11.68
C LYS A 65 10.56 7.01 13.12
N ARG A 66 11.36 8.06 13.32
CA ARG A 66 11.59 8.67 14.63
C ARG A 66 10.30 9.27 15.20
N ALA A 67 9.60 10.08 14.40
CA ALA A 67 8.36 10.72 14.79
C ALA A 67 7.26 9.69 15.12
N PHE A 68 7.14 8.64 14.30
CA PHE A 68 6.18 7.56 14.53
C PHE A 68 6.51 6.77 15.81
N ALA A 69 7.78 6.48 16.09
CA ALA A 69 8.18 5.77 17.31
C ALA A 69 7.83 6.56 18.58
N ALA A 70 7.89 7.89 18.53
CA ALA A 70 7.53 8.78 19.63
C ALA A 70 6.02 9.07 19.72
N HIS A 71 5.23 8.68 18.71
CA HIS A 71 3.81 9.01 18.66
C HIS A 71 3.00 8.15 19.65
N PRO A 72 2.10 8.72 20.46
CA PRO A 72 1.34 8.00 21.49
C PRO A 72 0.47 6.87 20.92
N GLU A 73 -0.01 7.01 19.71
CA GLU A 73 -0.87 6.03 19.03
C GLU A 73 -0.07 4.98 18.22
N ALA A 74 1.26 5.05 18.19
CA ALA A 74 2.10 4.14 17.39
C ALA A 74 1.82 2.66 17.67
N HIS A 75 1.53 2.31 18.93
CA HIS A 75 1.23 0.95 19.37
C HIS A 75 -0.02 0.34 18.69
N LEU A 76 -0.94 1.16 18.20
CA LEU A 76 -2.15 0.69 17.49
C LEU A 76 -1.87 0.29 16.04
N PHE A 77 -0.80 0.82 15.44
CA PHE A 77 -0.53 0.68 14.01
C PHE A 77 0.75 -0.10 13.71
N ARG A 78 1.69 -0.20 14.68
CA ARG A 78 3.01 -0.82 14.49
C ARG A 78 2.92 -2.27 14.05
N ASP A 79 2.07 -3.05 14.71
CA ASP A 79 1.99 -4.50 14.55
C ASP A 79 0.85 -4.94 13.63
N LEU A 80 0.30 -4.01 12.84
CA LEU A 80 -0.72 -4.34 11.86
C LEU A 80 -0.13 -5.23 10.75
N PRO A 81 -0.88 -6.28 10.33
CA PRO A 81 -0.39 -7.22 9.34
C PRO A 81 -0.03 -6.51 8.03
N GLY A 82 1.23 -6.65 7.62
CA GLY A 82 1.74 -6.08 6.37
C GLY A 82 1.89 -4.56 6.33
N ALA A 83 1.76 -3.84 7.45
CA ALA A 83 1.94 -2.38 7.48
C ALA A 83 3.41 -1.98 7.36
N GLY A 84 4.29 -2.64 8.11
CA GLY A 84 5.73 -2.36 8.07
C GLY A 84 6.08 -0.90 8.38
N PRO A 85 7.34 -0.52 8.19
CA PRO A 85 7.85 0.80 8.56
C PRO A 85 7.30 1.95 7.69
N GLN A 86 6.76 1.65 6.51
CA GLN A 86 6.25 2.65 5.58
C GLN A 86 4.73 2.90 5.75
N LEU A 87 3.94 1.84 5.89
CA LEU A 87 2.49 1.98 5.92
C LEU A 87 1.95 2.24 7.33
N ALA A 88 2.60 1.75 8.38
CA ALA A 88 2.16 1.98 9.76
C ALA A 88 2.10 3.48 10.12
N PRO A 89 3.13 4.31 9.85
CA PRO A 89 3.05 5.76 10.07
C PRO A 89 1.96 6.43 9.22
N ARG A 90 1.78 6.00 7.96
CA ARG A 90 0.75 6.55 7.07
C ARG A 90 -0.66 6.27 7.58
N LEU A 91 -0.91 5.07 8.10
CA LEU A 91 -2.19 4.71 8.71
C LEU A 91 -2.42 5.48 10.01
N CYS A 92 -1.39 5.64 10.83
CA CYS A 92 -1.46 6.46 12.05
C CYS A 92 -1.85 7.92 11.71
N ALA A 93 -1.19 8.52 10.73
CA ALA A 93 -1.50 9.87 10.25
C ALA A 93 -2.93 9.97 9.66
N ALA A 94 -3.42 8.91 9.01
CA ALA A 94 -4.76 8.87 8.42
C ALA A 94 -5.88 8.87 9.48
N PHE A 95 -5.65 8.24 10.63
CA PHE A 95 -6.61 8.22 11.74
C PHE A 95 -6.48 9.45 12.64
N GLY A 96 -5.26 9.93 12.86
CA GLY A 96 -4.99 11.00 13.82
C GLY A 96 -5.25 10.59 15.27
N THR A 97 -5.31 11.58 16.15
CA THR A 97 -5.52 11.40 17.60
C THR A 97 -6.91 11.79 18.07
N ASP A 98 -7.62 12.59 17.28
CA ASP A 98 -8.96 13.07 17.61
C ASP A 98 -10.03 12.02 17.35
N ARG A 99 -10.52 11.38 18.42
CA ARG A 99 -11.57 10.33 18.36
C ARG A 99 -12.93 10.85 17.88
N THR A 100 -13.14 12.15 17.94
CA THR A 100 -14.41 12.80 17.51
C THR A 100 -14.43 13.08 16.02
N ALA A 101 -13.26 13.06 15.35
CA ALA A 101 -13.14 13.33 13.92
C ALA A 101 -14.01 12.42 13.03
N TYR A 102 -14.26 11.18 13.50
CA TYR A 102 -15.09 10.20 12.78
C TYR A 102 -16.11 9.59 13.74
N ALA A 103 -17.35 10.01 13.64
CA ALA A 103 -18.46 9.53 14.47
C ALA A 103 -18.67 8.00 14.35
N ASP A 104 -18.44 7.47 13.17
CA ASP A 104 -18.57 6.06 12.87
C ASP A 104 -17.58 5.61 11.77
N PRO A 105 -17.36 4.30 11.57
CA PRO A 105 -16.47 3.81 10.54
C PRO A 105 -16.95 4.14 9.11
N ALA A 106 -18.25 4.35 8.90
CA ALA A 106 -18.77 4.72 7.58
C ALA A 106 -18.38 6.15 7.20
N SER A 107 -18.27 7.05 8.16
CA SER A 107 -17.77 8.41 7.97
C SER A 107 -16.34 8.40 7.47
N LEU A 108 -15.45 7.61 8.09
CA LEU A 108 -14.07 7.45 7.64
C LEU A 108 -14.00 6.77 6.26
N GLN A 109 -14.83 5.75 6.00
CA GLN A 109 -14.89 5.08 4.70
C GLN A 109 -15.31 6.05 3.57
N LYS A 110 -16.27 6.94 3.86
CA LYS A 110 -16.70 8.00 2.92
C LYS A 110 -15.59 9.00 2.70
N TYR A 111 -14.98 9.50 3.77
CA TYR A 111 -13.91 10.48 3.71
C TYR A 111 -12.69 9.95 2.96
N ALA A 112 -12.28 8.72 3.21
CA ALA A 112 -11.20 8.05 2.48
C ALA A 112 -11.55 7.70 1.02
N GLY A 113 -12.77 7.97 0.55
CA GLY A 113 -13.20 7.68 -0.81
C GLY A 113 -13.34 6.19 -1.15
N LEU A 114 -13.44 5.34 -0.14
CA LEU A 114 -13.59 3.89 -0.30
C LEU A 114 -15.04 3.43 -0.30
N ALA A 115 -15.94 4.21 0.27
CA ALA A 115 -17.36 3.95 0.19
C ALA A 115 -17.87 4.19 -1.25
N PRO A 116 -18.52 3.21 -1.89
CA PRO A 116 -19.09 3.40 -3.22
C PRO A 116 -20.20 4.44 -3.19
N VAL A 117 -20.31 5.21 -4.26
CA VAL A 117 -21.45 6.10 -4.50
C VAL A 117 -22.44 5.34 -5.40
N ARG A 118 -23.67 5.24 -4.94
CA ARG A 118 -24.77 4.65 -5.73
C ARG A 118 -25.63 5.79 -6.23
N GLU A 119 -25.85 5.83 -7.52
CA GLU A 119 -26.72 6.77 -8.17
C GLU A 119 -27.82 6.02 -8.90
N LYS A 120 -29.05 6.54 -8.81
CA LYS A 120 -30.22 5.97 -9.46
C LYS A 120 -30.88 7.06 -10.31
N SER A 121 -31.14 6.73 -11.58
CA SER A 121 -31.93 7.56 -12.48
C SER A 121 -32.99 6.67 -13.14
N GLY A 122 -34.26 6.88 -12.81
CA GLY A 122 -35.33 6.02 -13.20
C GLY A 122 -35.13 4.57 -12.71
N SER A 123 -35.10 3.61 -13.63
CA SER A 123 -34.84 2.19 -13.36
C SER A 123 -33.36 1.81 -13.33
N GLN A 124 -32.47 2.70 -13.76
CA GLN A 124 -31.05 2.42 -13.86
C GLN A 124 -30.36 2.74 -12.53
N LEU A 125 -29.52 1.80 -12.06
CA LEU A 125 -28.69 1.93 -10.88
C LEU A 125 -27.23 1.72 -11.27
N TRP A 126 -26.39 2.70 -11.03
CA TRP A 126 -24.95 2.54 -11.22
C TRP A 126 -24.17 2.85 -9.95
N THR A 127 -22.99 2.28 -9.86
CA THR A 127 -22.12 2.45 -8.71
C THR A 127 -20.75 2.94 -9.20
N HIS A 128 -20.31 4.05 -8.69
CA HIS A 128 -19.03 4.63 -9.05
C HIS A 128 -18.20 5.05 -7.84
N TRP A 129 -16.99 5.51 -8.13
CA TRP A 129 -16.09 6.03 -7.12
C TRP A 129 -16.52 7.40 -6.62
N ARG A 130 -16.17 7.67 -5.39
CA ARG A 130 -16.17 9.03 -4.86
C ARG A 130 -14.95 9.77 -5.42
N TRP A 131 -15.17 10.68 -6.34
CA TRP A 131 -14.10 11.44 -7.00
C TRP A 131 -13.42 12.42 -6.04
N ASN A 132 -14.20 13.15 -5.26
CA ASN A 132 -13.71 14.12 -4.29
C ASN A 132 -13.39 13.43 -2.96
N ALA A 133 -12.17 12.87 -2.86
CA ALA A 133 -11.65 12.26 -1.64
C ALA A 133 -10.13 12.42 -1.58
N PRO A 134 -9.54 12.57 -0.37
CA PRO A 134 -8.09 12.68 -0.21
C PRO A 134 -7.36 11.47 -0.79
N SER A 135 -6.56 11.71 -1.84
CA SER A 135 -5.83 10.64 -2.53
C SER A 135 -4.88 9.88 -1.58
N PHE A 136 -4.22 10.60 -0.68
CA PHE A 136 -3.34 10.03 0.34
C PHE A 136 -4.02 8.98 1.21
N LEU A 137 -5.22 9.27 1.73
CA LEU A 137 -5.96 8.33 2.58
C LEU A 137 -6.36 7.09 1.80
N ARG A 138 -6.99 7.30 0.65
CA ARG A 138 -7.41 6.20 -0.23
C ARG A 138 -6.26 5.29 -0.61
N GLN A 139 -5.14 5.87 -1.04
CA GLN A 139 -3.95 5.14 -1.42
C GLN A 139 -3.38 4.36 -0.24
N SER A 140 -3.22 4.98 0.93
CA SER A 140 -2.69 4.34 2.12
C SER A 140 -3.50 3.10 2.54
N PHE A 141 -4.82 3.21 2.55
CA PHE A 141 -5.69 2.08 2.91
C PHE A 141 -5.70 0.98 1.84
N VAL A 142 -5.66 1.34 0.56
CA VAL A 142 -5.68 0.35 -0.54
C VAL A 142 -4.35 -0.40 -0.61
N GLU A 143 -3.23 0.30 -0.54
CA GLU A 143 -1.90 -0.31 -0.53
C GLU A 143 -1.73 -1.26 0.65
N TRP A 144 -2.09 -0.79 1.85
CA TRP A 144 -2.04 -1.63 3.03
C TRP A 144 -2.95 -2.86 2.92
N ALA A 145 -4.20 -2.69 2.50
CA ALA A 145 -5.12 -3.80 2.33
C ALA A 145 -4.58 -4.86 1.35
N GLY A 146 -3.88 -4.44 0.30
CA GLY A 146 -3.18 -5.34 -0.61
C GLY A 146 -2.09 -6.16 0.08
N GLN A 147 -1.30 -5.52 0.97
CA GLN A 147 -0.27 -6.22 1.74
C GLN A 147 -0.87 -7.23 2.73
N THR A 148 -2.02 -6.91 3.35
CA THR A 148 -2.65 -7.81 4.33
C THR A 148 -2.99 -9.19 3.78
N VAL A 149 -3.16 -9.34 2.48
CA VAL A 149 -3.41 -10.65 1.82
C VAL A 149 -2.30 -11.66 2.11
N ARG A 150 -1.07 -11.20 2.35
CA ARG A 150 0.08 -12.06 2.65
C ARG A 150 0.23 -12.35 4.14
N TYR A 151 -0.26 -11.46 5.01
CA TYR A 151 0.04 -11.45 6.45
C TYR A 151 -1.18 -11.66 7.35
N SER A 152 -2.39 -11.77 6.79
CA SER A 152 -3.63 -11.99 7.53
C SER A 152 -4.44 -13.11 6.88
N ASP A 153 -4.79 -14.12 7.68
CA ASP A 153 -5.46 -15.33 7.19
C ASP A 153 -6.87 -15.03 6.66
N TRP A 154 -7.66 -14.24 7.40
CA TRP A 154 -9.00 -13.90 6.93
C TRP A 154 -8.98 -13.02 5.67
N ALA A 155 -7.97 -12.12 5.54
CA ALA A 155 -7.83 -11.28 4.36
C ALA A 155 -7.44 -12.13 3.14
N ARG A 156 -6.55 -13.10 3.31
CA ARG A 156 -6.15 -14.07 2.29
C ARG A 156 -7.34 -14.91 1.83
N LEU A 157 -8.12 -15.47 2.76
CA LEU A 157 -9.31 -16.26 2.44
C LEU A 157 -10.38 -15.41 1.73
N TYR A 158 -10.58 -14.19 2.20
CA TYR A 158 -11.49 -13.26 1.52
C TYR A 158 -11.04 -13.01 0.09
N TYR A 159 -9.74 -12.73 -0.12
CA TYR A 159 -9.18 -12.48 -1.44
C TYR A 159 -9.38 -13.69 -2.36
N GLN A 160 -8.97 -14.88 -1.92
CA GLN A 160 -9.10 -16.12 -2.69
C GLN A 160 -10.55 -16.40 -3.09
N ARG A 161 -11.48 -16.25 -2.15
CA ARG A 161 -12.92 -16.45 -2.41
C ARG A 161 -13.46 -15.47 -3.44
N MET A 162 -13.07 -14.19 -3.38
CA MET A 162 -13.53 -13.20 -4.34
C MET A 162 -12.89 -13.39 -5.71
N SER A 163 -11.62 -13.81 -5.75
CA SER A 163 -10.92 -14.17 -6.99
C SER A 163 -11.58 -15.35 -7.69
N LYS A 164 -11.93 -16.41 -6.94
CA LYS A 164 -12.72 -17.55 -7.47
C LYS A 164 -14.09 -17.15 -8.05
N LYS A 165 -14.66 -16.04 -7.58
CA LYS A 165 -15.90 -15.44 -8.15
C LYS A 165 -15.63 -14.52 -9.35
N GLY A 166 -14.44 -14.53 -9.92
CA GLY A 166 -14.08 -13.73 -11.10
C GLY A 166 -13.91 -12.24 -10.83
N LYS A 167 -13.81 -11.78 -9.57
CA LYS A 167 -13.60 -10.36 -9.27
C LYS A 167 -12.16 -9.93 -9.56
N LYS A 168 -11.99 -8.77 -10.20
CA LYS A 168 -10.66 -8.20 -10.51
C LYS A 168 -9.91 -7.83 -9.22
N HIS A 169 -8.60 -7.98 -9.22
CA HIS A 169 -7.69 -7.66 -8.10
C HIS A 169 -8.01 -6.30 -7.44
N ALA A 170 -8.06 -5.24 -8.22
CA ALA A 170 -8.31 -3.90 -7.69
C ALA A 170 -9.66 -3.76 -6.97
N VAL A 171 -10.70 -4.50 -7.40
CA VAL A 171 -12.02 -4.51 -6.74
C VAL A 171 -11.94 -5.23 -5.41
N ILE A 172 -11.22 -6.37 -5.35
CA ILE A 172 -11.06 -7.18 -4.13
C ILE A 172 -10.28 -6.40 -3.07
N VAL A 173 -9.13 -5.83 -3.45
CA VAL A 173 -8.28 -5.06 -2.51
C VAL A 173 -9.02 -3.85 -1.96
N ARG A 174 -9.80 -3.17 -2.78
CA ARG A 174 -10.64 -2.06 -2.34
C ARG A 174 -11.71 -2.49 -1.34
N ALA A 175 -12.37 -3.60 -1.60
CA ALA A 175 -13.35 -4.15 -0.66
C ALA A 175 -12.70 -4.62 0.65
N LEU A 176 -11.46 -5.10 0.61
CA LEU A 176 -10.64 -5.37 1.79
C LEU A 176 -10.35 -4.09 2.57
N ALA A 177 -9.89 -3.03 1.89
CA ALA A 177 -9.63 -1.73 2.52
C ALA A 177 -10.88 -1.20 3.23
N PHE A 178 -12.04 -1.30 2.58
CA PHE A 178 -13.33 -0.93 3.17
C PHE A 178 -13.65 -1.71 4.45
N LYS A 179 -13.35 -3.03 4.48
CA LYS A 179 -13.52 -3.85 5.68
C LYS A 179 -12.51 -3.51 6.77
N TRP A 180 -11.26 -3.31 6.40
CA TRP A 180 -10.18 -2.98 7.31
C TRP A 180 -10.41 -1.66 8.06
N ILE A 181 -10.95 -0.64 7.40
CA ILE A 181 -11.31 0.62 8.06
C ILE A 181 -12.26 0.37 9.24
N ARG A 182 -13.25 -0.52 9.08
CA ARG A 182 -14.19 -0.83 10.16
C ARG A 182 -13.52 -1.53 11.35
N ILE A 183 -12.55 -2.39 11.06
CA ILE A 183 -11.79 -3.11 12.09
C ILE A 183 -10.89 -2.13 12.83
N LEU A 184 -10.09 -1.36 12.08
CA LEU A 184 -9.17 -0.39 12.67
C LEU A 184 -9.88 0.73 13.42
N TRP A 185 -11.01 1.22 12.91
CA TRP A 185 -11.78 2.24 13.61
C TRP A 185 -12.18 1.76 15.01
N LYS A 186 -12.61 0.50 15.15
CA LYS A 186 -12.91 -0.09 16.46
C LYS A 186 -11.68 -0.22 17.36
N CYS A 187 -10.57 -0.66 16.83
CA CYS A 187 -9.30 -0.74 17.55
C CYS A 187 -8.85 0.64 18.03
N TRP A 188 -8.90 1.63 17.15
CA TRP A 188 -8.53 3.00 17.42
C TRP A 188 -9.45 3.66 18.47
N GLN A 189 -10.77 3.53 18.35
CA GLN A 189 -11.72 4.02 19.35
C GLN A 189 -11.52 3.37 20.73
N ALA A 190 -11.28 2.06 20.74
CA ALA A 190 -11.07 1.32 21.97
C ALA A 190 -9.63 1.46 22.53
N ARG A 191 -8.72 2.15 21.84
CA ARG A 191 -7.28 2.25 22.15
C ARG A 191 -6.62 0.88 22.37
N ARG A 192 -7.02 -0.10 21.57
CA ARG A 192 -6.51 -1.47 21.65
C ARG A 192 -5.91 -1.90 20.31
N PRO A 193 -4.71 -2.46 20.29
CA PRO A 193 -4.11 -3.00 19.08
C PRO A 193 -5.02 -4.03 18.42
N TYR A 194 -4.84 -4.20 17.11
CA TYR A 194 -5.50 -5.27 16.38
C TYR A 194 -4.95 -6.62 16.81
N ASP A 195 -5.85 -7.57 17.03
CA ASP A 195 -5.57 -8.96 17.38
C ASP A 195 -6.26 -9.88 16.37
N GLU A 196 -5.44 -10.56 15.55
CA GLU A 196 -5.91 -11.47 14.51
C GLU A 196 -6.71 -12.64 15.11
N SER A 197 -6.21 -13.24 16.19
CA SER A 197 -6.84 -14.41 16.83
C SER A 197 -8.23 -14.05 17.38
N ARG A 198 -8.33 -12.91 18.03
CA ARG A 198 -9.60 -12.39 18.53
C ARG A 198 -10.59 -12.11 17.40
N TYR A 199 -10.10 -11.54 16.31
CA TYR A 199 -10.95 -11.25 15.15
C TYR A 199 -11.43 -12.53 14.46
N LEU A 200 -10.56 -13.53 14.28
CA LEU A 200 -10.91 -14.83 13.71
C LEU A 200 -11.96 -15.54 14.58
N ASN A 201 -11.81 -15.56 15.90
CA ASN A 201 -12.81 -16.12 16.82
C ASN A 201 -14.18 -15.44 16.65
N GLN A 202 -14.21 -14.11 16.47
CA GLN A 202 -15.46 -13.40 16.20
C GLN A 202 -16.08 -13.79 14.85
N LEU A 203 -15.24 -14.03 13.83
CA LEU A 203 -15.73 -14.49 12.54
C LEU A 203 -16.33 -15.90 12.61
N ILE A 204 -15.70 -16.80 13.36
CA ILE A 204 -16.20 -18.17 13.62
C ILE A 204 -17.54 -18.11 14.33
N HIS A 205 -17.63 -17.37 15.42
CA HIS A 205 -18.88 -17.19 16.15
C HIS A 205 -20.04 -16.68 15.29
N ARG A 206 -19.74 -15.79 14.33
CA ARG A 206 -20.74 -15.24 13.40
C ARG A 206 -20.97 -16.14 12.19
N LYS A 207 -20.41 -17.35 12.15
CA LYS A 207 -20.46 -18.26 11.00
C LYS A 207 -20.07 -17.57 9.70
N SER A 208 -19.08 -16.68 9.78
CA SER A 208 -18.63 -15.90 8.61
C SER A 208 -17.92 -16.80 7.62
N PRO A 209 -18.19 -16.69 6.32
CA PRO A 209 -17.45 -17.43 5.30
C PRO A 209 -15.97 -17.01 5.15
N ASN A 210 -15.51 -16.02 5.92
CA ASN A 210 -14.11 -15.61 6.01
C ASN A 210 -13.44 -16.16 7.27
N ALA A 211 -14.10 -16.99 8.05
CA ALA A 211 -13.50 -17.69 9.19
C ALA A 211 -12.57 -18.78 8.67
N VAL A 212 -11.34 -18.78 9.20
CA VAL A 212 -10.47 -19.97 9.09
C VAL A 212 -10.95 -20.91 10.17
N LEU A 213 -11.42 -22.09 9.80
CA LEU A 213 -11.59 -23.17 10.77
C LEU A 213 -10.19 -23.58 11.22
N PRO A 214 -9.92 -23.71 12.53
CA PRO A 214 -8.67 -24.30 12.97
C PRO A 214 -8.51 -25.68 12.36
N PRO A 215 -7.27 -26.12 12.05
CA PRO A 215 -6.99 -27.44 11.51
C PRO A 215 -7.49 -28.53 12.43
#